data_e01620d715b9102c03d06907cf0a6c36
#
_entry.id   e01620d715b9102c03d06907cf0a6c36
#
_cell.length_a   1.000
_cell.length_b   1.000
_cell.length_c   1.000
_cell.angle_alpha   90.00
_cell.angle_beta   90.00
_cell.angle_gamma   90.00
#
_symmetry.space_group_name_H-M   'P 1'
#
loop_
_entity.id
_entity.type
_entity.pdbx_description
1 polymer ?
#
loop_
_entity_poly.entity_id
_entity_poly.type
_entity_poly.pdbx_seq_one_letter_code
_entity_poly.pdbx_strand_id
1 'polypeptide(L)'
;MRYAHPGQPGAVVSFKSAYGNFIDGRFVEPLSGEFFMNTSPVDGSNIAQFPRSDARDIDFALDAAHRAAPAWGKTSVQQRSRLLLQVADRIEQHLEYLAVAESWDNGKPIRETLNADLPLAVDHFRYFAGCLRAQEGSTAEIDETTVAYHFHEPLGVVGQIIPWNFPLLMAAWKLAPALAAGNCVVLKPAEQTPLSITLLLELIGDLFPAGVLNVVQGFGKEAGEALATSKRIAKLAFTGSTPVGRHILACAAENIIPCTVELGGKSPNIYFADVMDGEEEFIEKAVEGLVLGFFNQGEVCTCPSRALIHESIYEPFMARVMEKVAQIRRGDPLDTDTMIGAQASRQQFDKILSYIQIAREEGGQILTGGERAAIAPALDNGFYIQPTLIKGRNDMRSFQEESFGPVIGVTTFKDEAEALTIANETQFGLGAGVWTRDTNLAYRMGRGIKAGRVWTNCYHVYPAHAAFGGYKQSGVGRETHKMALDAYQQTKNLLVSYGTAPLGLF
;
A
#
# COMPACT_ATOMS: atom_id res chain seq x y z
N MET A 1 19.65 -15.95 10.79
CA MET A 1 18.82 -16.38 11.96
C MET A 1 17.49 -16.88 11.42
N ARG A 2 16.90 -17.93 11.99
CA ARG A 2 15.60 -18.45 11.56
C ARG A 2 14.64 -18.44 12.74
N TYR A 3 13.48 -17.81 12.54
CA TYR A 3 12.37 -17.86 13.49
C TYR A 3 11.67 -19.21 13.40
N ALA A 4 11.23 -19.74 14.53
CA ALA A 4 10.39 -20.93 14.54
C ALA A 4 9.01 -20.62 13.91
N HIS A 5 8.48 -21.59 13.15
CA HIS A 5 7.14 -21.45 12.57
C HIS A 5 6.09 -21.29 13.68
N PRO A 6 5.02 -20.52 13.45
CA PRO A 6 3.95 -20.35 14.42
C PRO A 6 3.41 -21.68 14.94
N GLY A 7 3.22 -21.76 16.27
CA GLY A 7 2.78 -22.99 16.94
C GLY A 7 3.87 -24.04 17.21
N GLN A 8 5.10 -23.85 16.74
CA GLN A 8 6.23 -24.72 17.07
C GLN A 8 6.93 -24.26 18.37
N PRO A 9 7.67 -25.17 19.05
CA PRO A 9 8.46 -24.77 20.23
C PRO A 9 9.42 -23.62 19.91
N GLY A 10 9.39 -22.55 20.72
CA GLY A 10 10.21 -21.36 20.53
C GLY A 10 9.65 -20.33 19.55
N ALA A 11 8.44 -20.54 19.03
CA ALA A 11 7.80 -19.56 18.16
C ALA A 11 7.47 -18.27 18.91
N VAL A 12 7.70 -17.12 18.24
CA VAL A 12 7.37 -15.79 18.76
C VAL A 12 5.85 -15.58 18.82
N VAL A 13 5.10 -16.25 17.95
CA VAL A 13 3.65 -16.13 17.84
C VAL A 13 2.98 -17.50 17.75
N SER A 14 1.81 -17.61 18.37
CA SER A 14 0.87 -18.70 18.17
C SER A 14 -0.51 -18.13 17.87
N PHE A 15 -1.27 -18.80 17.02
CA PHE A 15 -2.56 -18.31 16.56
C PHE A 15 -3.72 -19.03 17.27
N LYS A 16 -4.83 -18.32 17.44
CA LYS A 16 -6.10 -18.92 17.82
C LYS A 16 -6.65 -19.74 16.65
N SER A 17 -7.53 -20.68 16.93
CA SER A 17 -8.24 -21.44 15.90
C SER A 17 -9.22 -20.60 15.08
N ALA A 18 -9.76 -19.54 15.68
CA ALA A 18 -10.69 -18.61 15.07
C ALA A 18 -10.56 -17.20 15.66
N TYR A 19 -10.83 -16.20 14.82
CA TYR A 19 -10.90 -14.79 15.17
C TYR A 19 -12.28 -14.22 14.83
N GLY A 20 -12.59 -13.04 15.38
CA GLY A 20 -13.82 -12.30 15.12
C GLY A 20 -13.60 -11.02 14.32
N ASN A 21 -14.69 -10.37 13.95
CA ASN A 21 -14.67 -8.96 13.56
C ASN A 21 -14.38 -8.09 14.79
N PHE A 22 -13.69 -6.96 14.63
CA PHE A 22 -13.53 -6.00 15.70
C PHE A 22 -14.54 -4.86 15.52
N ILE A 23 -15.59 -4.87 16.30
CA ILE A 23 -16.69 -3.91 16.20
C ILE A 23 -17.04 -3.41 17.60
N ASP A 24 -17.26 -2.10 17.73
CA ASP A 24 -17.68 -1.45 18.99
C ASP A 24 -16.72 -1.76 20.16
N GLY A 25 -15.41 -1.78 19.88
CA GLY A 25 -14.37 -1.99 20.89
C GLY A 25 -14.16 -3.43 21.33
N ARG A 26 -14.74 -4.43 20.65
CA ARG A 26 -14.64 -5.85 21.00
C ARG A 26 -14.62 -6.76 19.78
N PHE A 27 -14.08 -7.96 19.96
CA PHE A 27 -14.19 -9.01 18.96
C PHE A 27 -15.56 -9.68 19.02
N VAL A 28 -16.20 -9.84 17.86
CA VAL A 28 -17.52 -10.44 17.68
C VAL A 28 -17.52 -11.42 16.53
N GLU A 29 -18.33 -12.48 16.64
CA GLU A 29 -18.55 -13.43 15.55
C GLU A 29 -19.34 -12.76 14.41
N PRO A 30 -19.24 -13.26 13.17
CA PRO A 30 -20.09 -12.79 12.08
C PRO A 30 -21.55 -13.12 12.35
N LEU A 31 -22.47 -12.23 11.99
CA LEU A 31 -23.91 -12.39 12.22
C LEU A 31 -24.51 -13.60 11.48
N SER A 32 -23.85 -14.06 10.43
CA SER A 32 -24.19 -15.30 9.71
C SER A 32 -23.75 -16.56 10.45
N GLY A 33 -22.76 -16.47 11.34
CA GLY A 33 -22.05 -17.62 11.92
C GLY A 33 -21.09 -18.28 10.93
N GLU A 34 -20.90 -17.73 9.71
CA GLU A 34 -20.01 -18.30 8.68
C GLU A 34 -18.59 -17.79 8.82
N PHE A 35 -17.62 -18.70 8.60
CA PHE A 35 -16.19 -18.42 8.62
C PHE A 35 -15.53 -18.94 7.35
N PHE A 36 -14.38 -18.37 6.99
CA PHE A 36 -13.50 -18.92 5.99
C PHE A 36 -12.14 -19.26 6.62
N MET A 37 -11.48 -20.27 6.06
CA MET A 37 -10.14 -20.68 6.48
C MET A 37 -9.10 -19.80 5.78
N ASN A 38 -8.23 -19.18 6.56
CA ASN A 38 -7.01 -18.55 6.05
C ASN A 38 -5.87 -19.56 6.06
N THR A 39 -5.07 -19.57 4.98
CA THR A 39 -3.96 -20.50 4.79
C THR A 39 -2.67 -19.74 4.51
N SER A 40 -1.56 -20.19 5.07
CA SER A 40 -0.25 -19.62 4.78
C SER A 40 0.17 -19.93 3.34
N PRO A 41 0.61 -18.93 2.57
CA PRO A 41 1.17 -19.15 1.25
C PRO A 41 2.57 -19.80 1.29
N VAL A 42 3.16 -19.89 2.48
CA VAL A 42 4.51 -20.40 2.72
C VAL A 42 4.58 -21.91 2.50
N ASP A 43 3.59 -22.65 3.02
CA ASP A 43 3.56 -24.13 2.98
C ASP A 43 2.15 -24.71 2.74
N GLY A 44 1.13 -23.84 2.58
CA GLY A 44 -0.26 -24.25 2.42
C GLY A 44 -0.95 -24.68 3.72
N SER A 45 -0.32 -24.51 4.88
CA SER A 45 -0.91 -24.86 6.17
C SER A 45 -2.05 -23.91 6.55
N ASN A 46 -3.04 -24.44 7.28
CA ASN A 46 -4.12 -23.65 7.86
C ASN A 46 -3.59 -22.75 8.98
N ILE A 47 -3.93 -21.49 8.94
CA ILE A 47 -3.59 -20.51 10.00
C ILE A 47 -4.72 -20.44 11.02
N ALA A 48 -5.89 -19.95 10.61
CA ALA A 48 -7.05 -19.75 11.47
C ALA A 48 -8.32 -19.52 10.65
N GLN A 49 -9.47 -19.59 11.31
CA GLN A 49 -10.75 -19.19 10.73
C GLN A 49 -11.02 -17.70 10.97
N PHE A 50 -11.51 -17.01 9.93
CA PHE A 50 -11.91 -15.61 9.98
C PHE A 50 -13.37 -15.44 9.55
N PRO A 51 -14.06 -14.38 10.03
CA PRO A 51 -15.45 -14.12 9.67
C PRO A 51 -15.67 -13.98 8.17
N ARG A 52 -16.64 -14.71 7.63
CA ARG A 52 -17.23 -14.45 6.32
C ARG A 52 -18.41 -13.50 6.49
N SER A 53 -18.10 -12.23 6.66
CA SER A 53 -19.10 -11.21 6.94
C SER A 53 -19.85 -10.80 5.68
N ASP A 54 -21.09 -10.37 5.89
CA ASP A 54 -21.97 -9.83 4.86
C ASP A 54 -22.41 -8.38 5.16
N ALA A 55 -23.44 -7.89 4.46
CA ALA A 55 -23.96 -6.55 4.61
C ALA A 55 -24.47 -6.25 6.04
N ARG A 56 -24.94 -7.25 6.78
CA ARG A 56 -25.44 -7.08 8.14
C ARG A 56 -24.32 -6.74 9.12
N ASP A 57 -23.15 -7.35 8.94
CA ASP A 57 -21.96 -7.06 9.76
C ASP A 57 -21.43 -5.65 9.46
N ILE A 58 -21.46 -5.24 8.20
CA ILE A 58 -21.10 -3.87 7.78
C ILE A 58 -22.09 -2.87 8.40
N ASP A 59 -23.39 -3.11 8.36
CA ASP A 59 -24.38 -2.23 8.96
C ASP A 59 -24.20 -2.15 10.48
N PHE A 60 -23.89 -3.26 11.15
CA PHE A 60 -23.60 -3.30 12.58
C PHE A 60 -22.36 -2.47 12.94
N ALA A 61 -21.28 -2.55 12.12
CA ALA A 61 -20.08 -1.73 12.29
C ALA A 61 -20.38 -0.24 12.04
N LEU A 62 -21.20 0.07 11.04
CA LEU A 62 -21.63 1.44 10.74
C LEU A 62 -22.49 2.02 11.87
N ASP A 63 -23.37 1.21 12.49
CA ASP A 63 -24.15 1.63 13.68
C ASP A 63 -23.22 2.03 14.83
N ALA A 64 -22.19 1.23 15.11
CA ALA A 64 -21.20 1.53 16.14
C ALA A 64 -20.41 2.83 15.79
N ALA A 65 -19.98 2.96 14.55
CA ALA A 65 -19.24 4.12 14.09
C ALA A 65 -20.07 5.42 14.16
N HIS A 66 -21.35 5.38 13.76
CA HIS A 66 -22.23 6.54 13.83
C HIS A 66 -22.57 6.94 15.27
N ARG A 67 -22.66 5.99 16.20
CA ARG A 67 -22.82 6.32 17.62
C ARG A 67 -21.60 7.05 18.19
N ALA A 68 -20.39 6.66 17.77
CA ALA A 68 -19.15 7.22 18.27
C ALA A 68 -18.78 8.57 17.63
N ALA A 69 -19.11 8.78 16.35
CA ALA A 69 -18.64 9.92 15.55
C ALA A 69 -18.91 11.29 16.16
N PRO A 70 -20.08 11.61 16.74
CA PRO A 70 -20.32 12.93 17.32
C PRO A 70 -19.40 13.29 18.50
N ALA A 71 -19.03 12.31 19.31
CA ALA A 71 -18.14 12.52 20.45
C ALA A 71 -16.67 12.52 20.00
N TRP A 72 -16.28 11.57 19.13
CA TRP A 72 -14.93 11.46 18.62
C TRP A 72 -14.51 12.68 17.81
N GLY A 73 -15.35 13.18 16.92
CA GLY A 73 -15.09 14.37 16.11
C GLY A 73 -14.88 15.66 16.90
N LYS A 74 -15.35 15.69 18.15
CA LYS A 74 -15.18 16.83 19.09
C LYS A 74 -13.98 16.67 20.03
N THR A 75 -13.24 15.55 19.96
CA THR A 75 -12.03 15.38 20.76
C THR A 75 -10.98 16.39 20.39
N SER A 76 -10.16 16.78 21.36
CA SER A 76 -9.08 17.74 21.10
C SER A 76 -8.00 17.15 20.18
N VAL A 77 -7.33 18.00 19.44
CA VAL A 77 -6.14 17.68 18.63
C VAL A 77 -5.08 16.93 19.47
N GLN A 78 -4.87 17.36 20.73
CA GLN A 78 -3.92 16.74 21.65
C GLN A 78 -4.32 15.32 22.02
N GLN A 79 -5.61 15.05 22.24
CA GLN A 79 -6.08 13.68 22.55
C GLN A 79 -5.84 12.74 21.38
N ARG A 80 -6.24 13.12 20.16
CA ARG A 80 -6.03 12.30 18.96
C ARG A 80 -4.55 12.09 18.66
N SER A 81 -3.74 13.15 18.73
CA SER A 81 -2.28 13.07 18.55
C SER A 81 -1.65 12.07 19.53
N ARG A 82 -2.02 12.15 20.83
CA ARG A 82 -1.50 11.22 21.85
C ARG A 82 -1.91 9.78 21.59
N LEU A 83 -3.15 9.52 21.16
CA LEU A 83 -3.60 8.17 20.83
C LEU A 83 -2.83 7.57 19.66
N LEU A 84 -2.57 8.36 18.61
CA LEU A 84 -1.76 7.90 17.47
C LEU A 84 -0.31 7.57 17.88
N LEU A 85 0.29 8.35 18.77
CA LEU A 85 1.62 8.04 19.34
C LEU A 85 1.58 6.73 20.13
N GLN A 86 0.53 6.50 20.93
CA GLN A 86 0.37 5.24 21.67
C GLN A 86 0.20 4.03 20.73
N VAL A 87 -0.49 4.19 19.60
CA VAL A 87 -0.57 3.15 18.56
C VAL A 87 0.82 2.84 18.02
N ALA A 88 1.58 3.87 17.65
CA ALA A 88 2.95 3.71 17.16
C ALA A 88 3.83 2.99 18.18
N ASP A 89 3.78 3.39 19.44
CA ASP A 89 4.57 2.79 20.53
C ASP A 89 4.18 1.32 20.74
N ARG A 90 2.89 0.97 20.67
CA ARG A 90 2.44 -0.43 20.78
C ARG A 90 2.91 -1.30 19.61
N ILE A 91 2.89 -0.78 18.38
CA ILE A 91 3.44 -1.49 17.22
C ILE A 91 4.94 -1.73 17.41
N GLU A 92 5.68 -0.70 17.82
CA GLU A 92 7.13 -0.78 18.02
C GLU A 92 7.52 -1.75 19.15
N GLN A 93 6.77 -1.75 20.27
CA GLN A 93 6.97 -2.70 21.38
C GLN A 93 6.69 -4.16 21.00
N HIS A 94 5.85 -4.40 19.99
CA HIS A 94 5.46 -5.74 19.53
C HIS A 94 5.92 -6.00 18.09
N LEU A 95 6.99 -5.30 17.64
CA LEU A 95 7.43 -5.30 16.26
C LEU A 95 7.73 -6.71 15.75
N GLU A 96 8.50 -7.50 16.50
CA GLU A 96 8.87 -8.86 16.13
C GLU A 96 7.66 -9.81 16.06
N TYR A 97 6.73 -9.68 17.00
CA TYR A 97 5.48 -10.44 17.03
C TYR A 97 4.63 -10.20 15.79
N LEU A 98 4.42 -8.93 15.43
CA LEU A 98 3.65 -8.54 14.25
C LEU A 98 4.39 -8.90 12.95
N ALA A 99 5.72 -8.76 12.93
CA ALA A 99 6.53 -9.08 11.75
C ALA A 99 6.48 -10.56 11.38
N VAL A 100 6.61 -11.45 12.38
CA VAL A 100 6.49 -12.90 12.17
C VAL A 100 5.09 -13.27 11.67
N ALA A 101 4.05 -12.68 12.28
CA ALA A 101 2.67 -12.92 11.88
C ALA A 101 2.40 -12.47 10.44
N GLU A 102 2.85 -11.25 10.07
CA GLU A 102 2.67 -10.71 8.72
C GLU A 102 3.44 -11.52 7.67
N SER A 103 4.67 -11.92 7.96
CA SER A 103 5.47 -12.77 7.08
C SER A 103 4.82 -14.14 6.85
N TRP A 104 4.23 -14.73 7.89
CA TRP A 104 3.58 -16.05 7.78
C TRP A 104 2.25 -15.99 7.03
N ASP A 105 1.49 -14.91 7.21
CA ASP A 105 0.20 -14.68 6.57
C ASP A 105 0.31 -14.27 5.09
N ASN A 106 1.33 -13.46 4.77
CA ASN A 106 1.52 -12.89 3.44
C ASN A 106 2.52 -13.66 2.57
N GLY A 107 3.52 -14.31 3.18
CA GLY A 107 4.61 -14.98 2.48
C GLY A 107 5.88 -14.15 2.27
N LYS A 108 5.88 -12.85 2.58
CA LYS A 108 7.04 -11.96 2.43
C LYS A 108 8.16 -12.26 3.44
N PRO A 109 9.43 -11.97 3.09
CA PRO A 109 10.55 -12.21 3.98
C PRO A 109 10.48 -11.41 5.27
N ILE A 110 10.78 -12.06 6.40
CA ILE A 110 10.82 -11.45 7.73
C ILE A 110 11.79 -10.25 7.80
N ARG A 111 12.85 -10.24 7.00
CA ARG A 111 13.79 -9.12 6.88
C ARG A 111 13.10 -7.83 6.40
N GLU A 112 12.06 -7.95 5.58
CA GLU A 112 11.29 -6.81 5.06
C GLU A 112 10.27 -6.32 6.07
N THR A 113 9.52 -7.20 6.71
CA THR A 113 8.55 -6.81 7.74
C THR A 113 9.23 -6.17 8.96
N LEU A 114 10.42 -6.68 9.37
CA LEU A 114 11.18 -6.12 10.49
C LEU A 114 11.84 -4.77 10.17
N ASN A 115 12.37 -4.58 8.96
CA ASN A 115 13.22 -3.43 8.65
C ASN A 115 12.57 -2.38 7.75
N ALA A 116 11.42 -2.69 7.15
CA ALA A 116 10.70 -1.78 6.26
C ALA A 116 9.24 -1.61 6.68
N ASP A 117 8.40 -2.64 6.58
CA ASP A 117 6.94 -2.51 6.68
C ASP A 117 6.48 -1.96 8.03
N LEU A 118 6.90 -2.58 9.12
CA LEU A 118 6.46 -2.17 10.46
C LEU A 118 7.11 -0.86 10.93
N PRO A 119 8.42 -0.62 10.72
CA PRO A 119 9.01 0.69 11.00
C PRO A 119 8.32 1.82 10.23
N LEU A 120 7.94 1.61 8.96
CA LEU A 120 7.17 2.58 8.19
C LEU A 120 5.76 2.78 8.75
N ALA A 121 5.08 1.71 9.19
CA ALA A 121 3.77 1.83 9.84
C ALA A 121 3.86 2.69 11.11
N VAL A 122 4.87 2.46 11.95
CA VAL A 122 5.16 3.28 13.15
C VAL A 122 5.38 4.75 12.78
N ASP A 123 6.25 5.01 11.78
CA ASP A 123 6.55 6.37 11.33
C ASP A 123 5.32 7.11 10.82
N HIS A 124 4.42 6.43 10.10
CA HIS A 124 3.18 7.04 9.60
C HIS A 124 2.24 7.46 10.72
N PHE A 125 2.04 6.65 11.76
CA PHE A 125 1.26 7.05 12.93
C PHE A 125 1.90 8.24 13.66
N ARG A 126 3.22 8.23 13.84
CA ARG A 126 3.96 9.35 14.45
C ARG A 126 3.89 10.62 13.61
N TYR A 127 4.01 10.49 12.29
CA TYR A 127 3.88 11.63 11.37
C TYR A 127 2.51 12.30 11.47
N PHE A 128 1.41 11.54 11.39
CA PHE A 128 0.08 12.13 11.44
C PHE A 128 -0.28 12.67 12.83
N ALA A 129 0.28 12.11 13.89
CA ALA A 129 0.18 12.68 15.23
C ALA A 129 0.81 14.09 15.31
N GLY A 130 1.95 14.30 14.65
CA GLY A 130 2.62 15.61 14.53
C GLY A 130 1.94 16.51 13.52
N CYS A 131 1.59 16.00 12.35
CA CYS A 131 0.93 16.73 11.27
C CYS A 131 -0.38 17.37 11.73
N LEU A 132 -1.22 16.63 12.46
CA LEU A 132 -2.46 17.14 13.03
C LEU A 132 -2.23 18.34 13.95
N ARG A 133 -1.16 18.32 14.75
CA ARG A 133 -0.85 19.43 15.68
C ARG A 133 -0.30 20.65 14.98
N ALA A 134 0.30 20.49 13.81
CA ALA A 134 0.83 21.57 12.98
C ALA A 134 -0.19 22.12 11.98
N GLN A 135 -1.39 21.52 11.90
CA GLN A 135 -2.42 21.99 10.99
C GLN A 135 -3.07 23.25 11.51
N GLU A 136 -3.08 24.28 10.69
CA GLU A 136 -3.70 25.57 10.96
C GLU A 136 -4.95 25.75 10.09
N GLY A 137 -5.92 26.50 10.62
CA GLY A 137 -7.00 27.08 9.84
C GLY A 137 -6.53 28.38 9.17
N SER A 138 -7.45 29.06 8.49
CA SER A 138 -7.16 30.39 7.95
C SER A 138 -8.25 31.39 8.30
N THR A 139 -7.87 32.66 8.36
CA THR A 139 -8.79 33.80 8.44
C THR A 139 -8.54 34.75 7.29
N ALA A 140 -9.60 35.37 6.77
CA ALA A 140 -9.51 36.43 5.76
C ALA A 140 -10.42 37.58 6.19
N GLU A 141 -9.85 38.77 6.26
CA GLU A 141 -10.61 40.03 6.42
C GLU A 141 -11.30 40.34 5.08
N ILE A 142 -12.62 40.46 5.11
CA ILE A 142 -13.44 40.79 3.92
C ILE A 142 -13.57 42.29 3.80
N ASP A 143 -13.88 42.95 4.93
CA ASP A 143 -13.94 44.39 5.13
C ASP A 143 -13.73 44.68 6.61
N GLU A 144 -13.79 46.00 7.01
CA GLU A 144 -13.60 46.42 8.39
C GLU A 144 -14.54 45.76 9.42
N THR A 145 -15.64 45.18 8.96
CA THR A 145 -16.69 44.63 9.83
C THR A 145 -16.96 43.14 9.60
N THR A 146 -16.32 42.53 8.64
CA THR A 146 -16.63 41.15 8.24
C THR A 146 -15.35 40.31 8.12
N VAL A 147 -15.33 39.14 8.80
CA VAL A 147 -14.22 38.19 8.78
C VAL A 147 -14.70 36.82 8.34
N ALA A 148 -13.95 36.19 7.45
CA ALA A 148 -14.11 34.80 7.06
C ALA A 148 -13.16 33.92 7.88
N TYR A 149 -13.69 32.88 8.54
CA TYR A 149 -12.93 31.83 9.21
C TYR A 149 -13.05 30.53 8.42
N HIS A 150 -11.94 29.82 8.28
CA HIS A 150 -11.94 28.50 7.67
C HIS A 150 -11.51 27.45 8.70
N PHE A 151 -12.38 26.47 8.93
CA PHE A 151 -12.17 25.37 9.86
C PHE A 151 -12.07 24.06 9.11
N HIS A 152 -11.17 23.19 9.55
CA HIS A 152 -11.12 21.79 9.12
C HIS A 152 -11.98 20.95 10.03
N GLU A 153 -13.00 20.27 9.45
CA GLU A 153 -13.91 19.41 10.18
C GLU A 153 -13.77 17.96 9.69
N PRO A 154 -13.92 16.94 10.58
CA PRO A 154 -13.96 15.55 10.12
C PRO A 154 -15.16 15.31 9.19
N LEU A 155 -15.03 14.35 8.29
CA LEU A 155 -16.12 13.93 7.40
C LEU A 155 -17.19 13.15 8.16
N GLY A 156 -16.81 12.40 9.22
CA GLY A 156 -17.70 11.59 10.03
C GLY A 156 -17.33 10.12 10.04
N VAL A 157 -18.11 9.26 9.38
CA VAL A 157 -17.81 7.83 9.25
C VAL A 157 -17.22 7.56 7.87
N VAL A 158 -16.06 6.90 7.81
CA VAL A 158 -15.35 6.61 6.57
C VAL A 158 -15.19 5.11 6.35
N GLY A 159 -15.38 4.67 5.11
CA GLY A 159 -15.13 3.31 4.66
C GLY A 159 -13.72 3.18 4.09
N GLN A 160 -13.01 2.12 4.48
CA GLN A 160 -11.65 1.84 4.00
C GLN A 160 -11.53 0.38 3.58
N ILE A 161 -10.92 0.13 2.41
CA ILE A 161 -10.65 -1.21 1.90
C ILE A 161 -9.17 -1.28 1.52
N ILE A 162 -8.44 -2.24 2.10
CA ILE A 162 -7.00 -2.38 1.94
C ILE A 162 -6.63 -3.68 1.25
N PRO A 163 -5.48 -3.70 0.52
CA PRO A 163 -4.99 -4.88 -0.19
C PRO A 163 -4.19 -5.81 0.73
N TRP A 164 -3.74 -6.91 0.15
CA TRP A 164 -3.03 -7.99 0.82
C TRP A 164 -1.49 -7.87 0.77
N ASN A 165 -0.92 -6.99 -0.06
CA ASN A 165 0.53 -6.99 -0.30
C ASN A 165 1.37 -6.30 0.79
N PHE A 166 0.79 -5.35 1.53
CA PHE A 166 1.38 -4.70 2.70
C PHE A 166 0.29 -4.49 3.77
N PRO A 167 -0.18 -5.54 4.42
CA PRO A 167 -1.40 -5.48 5.24
C PRO A 167 -1.37 -4.39 6.31
N LEU A 168 -0.38 -4.41 7.22
CA LEU A 168 -0.27 -3.42 8.29
C LEU A 168 0.11 -2.03 7.81
N LEU A 169 1.01 -1.94 6.83
CA LEU A 169 1.42 -0.65 6.30
C LEU A 169 0.27 0.07 5.59
N MET A 170 -0.52 -0.65 4.78
CA MET A 170 -1.69 -0.08 4.10
C MET A 170 -2.82 0.27 5.08
N ALA A 171 -2.96 -0.49 6.16
CA ALA A 171 -3.83 -0.10 7.26
C ALA A 171 -3.35 1.21 7.90
N ALA A 172 -2.06 1.35 8.22
CA ALA A 172 -1.50 2.57 8.80
C ALA A 172 -1.70 3.80 7.90
N TRP A 173 -1.47 3.66 6.58
CA TRP A 173 -1.65 4.75 5.61
C TRP A 173 -3.07 5.31 5.60
N LYS A 174 -4.08 4.49 5.86
CA LYS A 174 -5.49 4.89 5.86
C LYS A 174 -6.02 5.23 7.25
N LEU A 175 -5.65 4.45 8.26
CA LEU A 175 -6.13 4.65 9.64
C LEU A 175 -5.54 5.93 10.25
N ALA A 176 -4.23 6.15 10.11
CA ALA A 176 -3.56 7.26 10.78
C ALA A 176 -4.14 8.63 10.39
N PRO A 177 -4.27 9.01 9.10
CA PRO A 177 -4.86 10.30 8.74
C PRO A 177 -6.37 10.37 9.05
N ALA A 178 -7.12 9.28 8.90
CA ALA A 178 -8.55 9.26 9.19
C ALA A 178 -8.85 9.51 10.67
N LEU A 179 -8.14 8.80 11.55
CA LEU A 179 -8.28 8.94 13.00
C LEU A 179 -7.73 10.28 13.49
N ALA A 180 -6.61 10.76 12.92
CA ALA A 180 -6.08 12.10 13.18
C ALA A 180 -7.13 13.18 12.89
N ALA A 181 -7.79 13.10 11.75
CA ALA A 181 -8.83 14.04 11.33
C ALA A 181 -10.07 14.03 12.24
N GLY A 182 -10.27 12.98 13.05
CA GLY A 182 -11.43 12.81 13.93
C GLY A 182 -12.56 12.00 13.33
N ASN A 183 -12.30 11.21 12.28
CA ASN A 183 -13.29 10.30 11.70
C ASN A 183 -13.35 8.98 12.46
N CYS A 184 -14.52 8.36 12.47
CA CYS A 184 -14.67 6.96 12.80
C CYS A 184 -14.49 6.10 11.54
N VAL A 185 -13.94 4.91 11.69
CA VAL A 185 -13.52 4.07 10.58
C VAL A 185 -14.24 2.73 10.60
N VAL A 186 -14.71 2.30 9.42
CA VAL A 186 -15.02 0.90 9.11
C VAL A 186 -14.04 0.43 8.05
N LEU A 187 -13.13 -0.47 8.42
CA LEU A 187 -12.08 -0.98 7.56
C LEU A 187 -12.33 -2.44 7.20
N LYS A 188 -12.21 -2.78 5.91
CA LYS A 188 -12.21 -4.16 5.41
C LYS A 188 -10.82 -4.53 4.91
N PRO A 189 -10.07 -5.42 5.59
CA PRO A 189 -8.82 -5.96 5.08
C PRO A 189 -9.06 -6.97 3.96
N ALA A 190 -7.98 -7.30 3.23
CA ALA A 190 -8.05 -8.37 2.23
C ALA A 190 -8.25 -9.73 2.90
N GLU A 191 -9.06 -10.57 2.29
CA GLU A 191 -9.34 -11.93 2.77
C GLU A 191 -8.12 -12.85 2.72
N GLN A 192 -7.11 -12.53 1.92
CA GLN A 192 -5.86 -13.27 1.82
C GLN A 192 -4.94 -13.06 3.05
N THR A 193 -5.03 -11.89 3.69
CA THR A 193 -4.12 -11.50 4.77
C THR A 193 -4.87 -10.81 5.93
N PRO A 194 -5.78 -11.52 6.59
CA PRO A 194 -6.60 -10.96 7.68
C PRO A 194 -5.89 -10.95 9.03
N LEU A 195 -4.80 -11.70 9.17
CA LEU A 195 -4.21 -12.04 10.47
C LEU A 195 -3.50 -10.86 11.13
N SER A 196 -2.55 -10.23 10.46
CA SER A 196 -1.70 -9.21 11.08
C SER A 196 -2.50 -8.00 11.55
N ILE A 197 -3.51 -7.57 10.79
CA ILE A 197 -4.42 -6.50 11.24
C ILE A 197 -5.24 -6.91 12.45
N THR A 198 -5.67 -8.18 12.52
CA THR A 198 -6.43 -8.70 13.66
C THR A 198 -5.58 -8.73 14.93
N LEU A 199 -4.33 -9.17 14.83
CA LEU A 199 -3.39 -9.14 15.94
C LEU A 199 -3.03 -7.71 16.36
N LEU A 200 -2.93 -6.78 15.42
CA LEU A 200 -2.78 -5.36 15.76
C LEU A 200 -3.97 -4.87 16.60
N LEU A 201 -5.20 -5.24 16.26
CA LEU A 201 -6.38 -4.84 17.02
C LEU A 201 -6.41 -5.43 18.45
N GLU A 202 -5.84 -6.61 18.66
CA GLU A 202 -5.65 -7.15 20.01
C GLU A 202 -4.70 -6.27 20.85
N LEU A 203 -3.75 -5.60 20.20
CA LEU A 203 -2.77 -4.73 20.86
C LEU A 203 -3.26 -3.29 21.07
N ILE A 204 -4.09 -2.75 20.16
CA ILE A 204 -4.45 -1.33 20.17
C ILE A 204 -5.95 -1.05 20.39
N GLY A 205 -6.78 -2.08 20.38
CA GLY A 205 -8.25 -1.92 20.41
C GLY A 205 -8.75 -1.19 21.66
N ASP A 206 -8.06 -1.35 22.80
CA ASP A 206 -8.35 -0.67 24.06
C ASP A 206 -8.01 0.83 24.10
N LEU A 207 -7.22 1.31 23.15
CA LEU A 207 -6.81 2.72 23.08
C LEU A 207 -7.94 3.63 22.59
N PHE A 208 -8.87 3.11 21.80
CA PHE A 208 -9.92 3.88 21.18
C PHE A 208 -11.26 3.71 21.88
N PRO A 209 -12.08 4.77 21.98
CA PRO A 209 -13.47 4.60 22.39
C PRO A 209 -14.20 3.62 21.46
N ALA A 210 -15.14 2.87 22.03
CA ALA A 210 -15.96 1.91 21.29
C ALA A 210 -16.62 2.60 20.07
N GLY A 211 -16.57 1.93 18.90
CA GLY A 211 -17.11 2.41 17.64
C GLY A 211 -16.19 3.35 16.83
N VAL A 212 -15.09 3.87 17.39
CA VAL A 212 -14.15 4.73 16.64
C VAL A 212 -13.41 3.96 15.57
N LEU A 213 -12.92 2.76 15.89
CA LEU A 213 -12.24 1.85 14.98
C LEU A 213 -13.03 0.54 14.90
N ASN A 214 -13.44 0.18 13.68
CA ASN A 214 -14.14 -1.07 13.41
C ASN A 214 -13.47 -1.76 12.22
N VAL A 215 -13.26 -3.07 12.32
CA VAL A 215 -12.67 -3.89 11.26
C VAL A 215 -13.57 -5.09 11.01
N VAL A 216 -14.04 -5.21 9.77
CA VAL A 216 -14.94 -6.27 9.32
C VAL A 216 -14.20 -7.15 8.31
N GLN A 217 -14.01 -8.42 8.68
CA GLN A 217 -13.40 -9.43 7.82
C GLN A 217 -14.42 -9.96 6.80
N GLY A 218 -13.95 -10.49 5.68
CA GLY A 218 -14.83 -11.08 4.66
C GLY A 218 -14.34 -10.82 3.25
N PHE A 219 -15.07 -11.38 2.29
CA PHE A 219 -14.71 -11.29 0.88
C PHE A 219 -15.06 -9.94 0.26
N GLY A 220 -14.27 -9.56 -0.77
CA GLY A 220 -14.47 -8.30 -1.49
C GLY A 220 -15.88 -8.16 -2.07
N LYS A 221 -16.44 -9.23 -2.64
CA LYS A 221 -17.78 -9.24 -3.26
C LYS A 221 -18.95 -9.27 -2.26
N GLU A 222 -18.67 -9.51 -1.00
CA GLU A 222 -19.65 -9.59 0.09
C GLU A 222 -19.51 -8.35 0.99
N ALA A 223 -18.67 -8.41 2.01
CA ALA A 223 -18.44 -7.30 2.93
C ALA A 223 -17.86 -6.05 2.23
N GLY A 224 -16.95 -6.22 1.26
CA GLY A 224 -16.35 -5.10 0.52
C GLY A 224 -17.38 -4.33 -0.31
N GLU A 225 -18.24 -5.05 -1.03
CA GLU A 225 -19.32 -4.46 -1.84
C GLU A 225 -20.34 -3.73 -0.95
N ALA A 226 -20.74 -4.35 0.14
CA ALA A 226 -21.66 -3.75 1.08
C ALA A 226 -21.13 -2.44 1.69
N LEU A 227 -19.82 -2.38 1.99
CA LEU A 227 -19.19 -1.16 2.48
C LEU A 227 -19.10 -0.10 1.38
N ALA A 228 -18.67 -0.49 0.17
CA ALA A 228 -18.45 0.43 -0.95
C ALA A 228 -19.75 1.10 -1.44
N THR A 229 -20.87 0.37 -1.44
CA THR A 229 -22.19 0.86 -1.89
C THR A 229 -23.00 1.52 -0.77
N SER A 230 -22.52 1.48 0.48
CA SER A 230 -23.26 2.03 1.63
C SER A 230 -23.43 3.54 1.51
N LYS A 231 -24.68 4.01 1.65
CA LYS A 231 -25.02 5.45 1.74
C LYS A 231 -24.70 6.06 3.12
N ARG A 232 -24.17 5.26 4.03
CA ARG A 232 -23.89 5.63 5.43
C ARG A 232 -22.43 6.04 5.66
N ILE A 233 -21.60 6.04 4.62
CA ILE A 233 -20.21 6.52 4.71
C ILE A 233 -20.06 7.88 4.04
N ALA A 234 -19.21 8.72 4.63
CA ALA A 234 -18.93 10.07 4.12
C ALA A 234 -17.69 10.14 3.22
N LYS A 235 -16.93 9.07 3.12
CA LYS A 235 -15.76 8.92 2.26
C LYS A 235 -15.47 7.44 2.04
N LEU A 236 -14.94 7.14 0.86
CA LEU A 236 -14.40 5.82 0.52
C LEU A 236 -12.91 5.93 0.20
N ALA A 237 -12.08 5.10 0.84
CA ALA A 237 -10.66 5.00 0.55
C ALA A 237 -10.31 3.55 0.18
N PHE A 238 -9.66 3.37 -0.95
CA PHE A 238 -9.36 2.06 -1.51
C PHE A 238 -7.91 1.97 -1.99
N THR A 239 -7.28 0.85 -1.74
CA THR A 239 -6.04 0.44 -2.41
C THR A 239 -6.22 -0.97 -2.95
N GLY A 240 -5.90 -1.19 -4.23
CA GLY A 240 -6.04 -2.49 -4.87
C GLY A 240 -5.93 -2.43 -6.39
N SER A 241 -6.53 -3.40 -7.10
CA SER A 241 -6.44 -3.50 -8.55
C SER A 241 -7.23 -2.39 -9.28
N THR A 242 -6.75 -1.99 -10.44
CA THR A 242 -7.40 -0.96 -11.28
C THR A 242 -8.85 -1.29 -11.66
N PRO A 243 -9.24 -2.54 -12.02
CA PRO A 243 -10.63 -2.87 -12.29
C PRO A 243 -11.55 -2.64 -11.08
N VAL A 244 -11.12 -3.06 -9.88
CA VAL A 244 -11.88 -2.84 -8.65
C VAL A 244 -11.92 -1.35 -8.29
N GLY A 245 -10.81 -0.62 -8.47
CA GLY A 245 -10.77 0.84 -8.24
C GLY A 245 -11.76 1.63 -9.11
N ARG A 246 -11.97 1.23 -10.36
CA ARG A 246 -13.02 1.82 -11.20
C ARG A 246 -14.41 1.61 -10.61
N HIS A 247 -14.70 0.41 -10.11
CA HIS A 247 -15.97 0.10 -9.44
C HIS A 247 -16.15 0.94 -8.17
N ILE A 248 -15.11 1.03 -7.34
CA ILE A 248 -15.11 1.87 -6.12
C ILE A 248 -15.39 3.35 -6.42
N LEU A 249 -14.78 3.90 -7.49
CA LEU A 249 -15.06 5.26 -7.95
C LEU A 249 -16.52 5.43 -8.39
N ALA A 250 -17.09 4.44 -9.07
CA ALA A 250 -18.50 4.45 -9.47
C ALA A 250 -19.43 4.45 -8.25
N CYS A 251 -19.16 3.61 -7.24
CA CYS A 251 -19.92 3.59 -5.98
C CYS A 251 -19.85 4.94 -5.25
N ALA A 252 -18.67 5.55 -5.19
CA ALA A 252 -18.51 6.86 -4.57
C ALA A 252 -19.24 7.97 -5.34
N ALA A 253 -19.22 7.92 -6.67
CA ALA A 253 -19.95 8.86 -7.52
C ALA A 253 -21.46 8.76 -7.34
N GLU A 254 -22.02 7.54 -7.22
CA GLU A 254 -23.44 7.30 -6.94
C GLU A 254 -23.87 7.92 -5.61
N ASN A 255 -23.00 7.90 -4.62
CA ASN A 255 -23.25 8.46 -3.29
C ASN A 255 -22.82 9.94 -3.15
N ILE A 256 -22.17 10.54 -4.15
CA ILE A 256 -21.61 11.90 -4.16
C ILE A 256 -20.68 12.13 -2.95
N ILE A 257 -19.78 11.17 -2.69
CA ILE A 257 -18.83 11.24 -1.58
C ILE A 257 -17.38 11.31 -2.08
N PRO A 258 -16.47 11.97 -1.33
CA PRO A 258 -15.04 11.95 -1.62
C PRO A 258 -14.49 10.52 -1.70
N CYS A 259 -13.63 10.28 -2.70
CA CYS A 259 -12.98 8.99 -2.87
C CYS A 259 -11.49 9.19 -3.14
N THR A 260 -10.65 8.38 -2.47
CA THR A 260 -9.24 8.24 -2.80
C THR A 260 -8.98 6.79 -3.18
N VAL A 261 -8.32 6.60 -4.33
CA VAL A 261 -7.97 5.26 -4.83
C VAL A 261 -6.49 5.22 -5.21
N GLU A 262 -5.79 4.22 -4.67
CA GLU A 262 -4.43 3.85 -5.06
C GLU A 262 -4.49 2.52 -5.80
N LEU A 263 -4.02 2.52 -7.05
CA LEU A 263 -4.23 1.41 -7.97
C LEU A 263 -2.89 0.88 -8.49
N GLY A 264 -2.96 -0.01 -9.49
CA GLY A 264 -1.80 -0.66 -10.05
C GLY A 264 -0.84 0.27 -10.79
N GLY A 265 0.33 -0.26 -11.10
CA GLY A 265 1.37 0.41 -11.84
C GLY A 265 2.10 -0.50 -12.83
N LYS A 266 2.87 0.13 -13.71
CA LYS A 266 3.87 -0.51 -14.59
C LYS A 266 5.06 0.42 -14.68
N SER A 267 5.71 0.61 -13.54
CA SER A 267 6.68 1.66 -13.32
C SER A 267 7.96 1.45 -14.14
N PRO A 268 8.39 2.45 -14.89
CA PRO A 268 9.69 2.41 -15.56
C PRO A 268 10.83 2.69 -14.57
N ASN A 269 11.96 2.01 -14.76
CA ASN A 269 13.21 2.25 -14.05
C ASN A 269 14.30 2.45 -15.11
N ILE A 270 14.84 3.67 -15.24
CA ILE A 270 15.57 4.15 -16.41
C ILE A 270 17.04 4.31 -16.04
N TYR A 271 17.94 3.68 -16.80
CA TYR A 271 19.38 3.67 -16.57
C TYR A 271 20.10 4.32 -17.75
N PHE A 272 20.63 5.54 -17.53
CA PHE A 272 21.38 6.28 -18.54
C PHE A 272 22.83 5.79 -18.63
N ALA A 273 23.52 6.12 -19.75
CA ALA A 273 24.87 5.65 -20.08
C ALA A 273 25.88 5.98 -18.96
N ASP A 274 25.78 7.17 -18.38
CA ASP A 274 26.71 7.70 -17.36
C ASP A 274 26.66 6.94 -16.02
N VAL A 275 25.73 6.02 -15.84
CA VAL A 275 25.71 5.08 -14.70
C VAL A 275 26.98 4.24 -14.67
N MET A 276 27.45 3.80 -15.85
CA MET A 276 28.64 2.94 -15.94
C MET A 276 29.97 3.73 -15.91
N ASP A 277 29.92 5.05 -15.98
CA ASP A 277 31.07 5.94 -15.80
C ASP A 277 31.30 6.30 -14.33
N GLY A 278 30.48 5.77 -13.45
CA GLY A 278 30.51 6.03 -12.03
C GLY A 278 31.57 5.23 -11.28
N GLU A 279 31.73 5.57 -10.01
CA GLU A 279 32.46 4.77 -9.04
C GLU A 279 31.77 3.42 -8.85
N GLU A 280 32.52 2.38 -8.50
CA GLU A 280 31.99 1.01 -8.33
C GLU A 280 30.79 0.96 -7.39
N GLU A 281 30.83 1.73 -6.29
CA GLU A 281 29.72 1.81 -5.32
C GLU A 281 28.43 2.35 -5.95
N PHE A 282 28.52 3.33 -6.86
CA PHE A 282 27.34 3.87 -7.54
C PHE A 282 26.78 2.88 -8.57
N ILE A 283 27.64 2.17 -9.29
CA ILE A 283 27.24 1.12 -10.24
C ILE A 283 26.51 0.00 -9.48
N GLU A 284 27.09 -0.48 -8.38
CA GLU A 284 26.44 -1.50 -7.53
C GLU A 284 25.09 -1.04 -6.98
N LYS A 285 24.97 0.21 -6.57
CA LYS A 285 23.71 0.82 -6.15
C LYS A 285 22.67 0.85 -7.26
N ALA A 286 23.06 1.16 -8.49
CA ALA A 286 22.18 1.16 -9.65
C ALA A 286 21.73 -0.25 -10.03
N VAL A 287 22.63 -1.24 -9.98
CA VAL A 287 22.34 -2.66 -10.17
C VAL A 287 21.33 -3.15 -9.11
N GLU A 288 21.58 -2.82 -7.84
CA GLU A 288 20.63 -3.12 -6.76
C GLU A 288 19.27 -2.46 -7.01
N GLY A 289 19.25 -1.22 -7.53
CA GLY A 289 18.06 -0.48 -7.92
C GLY A 289 17.18 -1.21 -8.94
N LEU A 290 17.75 -2.02 -9.83
CA LEU A 290 17.00 -2.90 -10.72
C LEU A 290 16.47 -4.12 -9.96
N VAL A 291 17.34 -4.75 -9.17
CA VAL A 291 17.01 -5.97 -8.41
C VAL A 291 15.94 -5.70 -7.33
N LEU A 292 15.80 -4.46 -6.86
CA LEU A 292 14.69 -4.03 -6.00
C LEU A 292 13.29 -4.23 -6.63
N GLY A 293 13.21 -4.50 -7.93
CA GLY A 293 11.96 -4.97 -8.54
C GLY A 293 11.50 -6.35 -8.05
N PHE A 294 12.35 -7.08 -7.34
CA PHE A 294 12.02 -8.35 -6.68
C PHE A 294 11.69 -8.21 -5.19
N PHE A 295 11.84 -7.01 -4.62
CA PHE A 295 11.42 -6.68 -3.26
C PHE A 295 9.95 -7.07 -3.06
N ASN A 296 9.60 -7.59 -1.90
CA ASN A 296 8.25 -8.08 -1.59
C ASN A 296 7.71 -9.06 -2.67
N GLN A 297 8.53 -9.96 -3.18
CA GLN A 297 8.23 -10.91 -4.27
C GLN A 297 7.72 -10.20 -5.55
N GLY A 298 8.04 -8.93 -5.76
CA GLY A 298 7.48 -8.10 -6.83
C GLY A 298 6.02 -7.71 -6.65
N GLU A 299 5.42 -8.03 -5.53
CA GLU A 299 4.02 -7.71 -5.17
C GLU A 299 3.90 -6.27 -4.62
N VAL A 300 4.40 -5.33 -5.41
CA VAL A 300 4.46 -3.90 -5.08
C VAL A 300 3.80 -3.08 -6.19
N CYS A 301 2.87 -2.20 -5.83
CA CYS A 301 2.16 -1.35 -6.79
C CYS A 301 3.11 -0.43 -7.60
N THR A 302 4.21 0.02 -6.99
CA THR A 302 5.28 0.78 -7.66
C THR A 302 6.43 -0.08 -8.16
N CYS A 303 6.29 -1.41 -8.18
CA CYS A 303 7.34 -2.30 -8.64
C CYS A 303 8.00 -1.73 -9.92
N PRO A 304 9.34 -1.55 -9.97
CA PRO A 304 10.04 -1.13 -11.18
C PRO A 304 10.08 -2.26 -12.21
N SER A 305 8.89 -2.62 -12.68
CA SER A 305 8.66 -3.81 -13.50
C SER A 305 9.02 -3.64 -14.98
N ARG A 306 9.46 -2.43 -15.39
CA ARG A 306 10.09 -2.16 -16.69
C ARG A 306 11.44 -1.52 -16.48
N ALA A 307 12.52 -2.24 -16.77
CA ALA A 307 13.87 -1.70 -16.80
C ALA A 307 14.19 -1.18 -18.21
N LEU A 308 14.40 0.12 -18.33
CA LEU A 308 14.81 0.80 -19.57
C LEU A 308 16.29 1.10 -19.45
N ILE A 309 17.12 0.51 -20.29
CA ILE A 309 18.57 0.59 -20.21
C ILE A 309 19.11 1.24 -21.48
N HIS A 310 19.98 2.26 -21.35
CA HIS A 310 20.63 2.86 -22.49
C HIS A 310 21.42 1.82 -23.28
N GLU A 311 21.27 1.77 -24.61
CA GLU A 311 21.83 0.69 -25.46
C GLU A 311 23.33 0.50 -25.29
N SER A 312 24.08 1.59 -25.07
CA SER A 312 25.55 1.52 -24.95
C SER A 312 26.04 0.81 -23.68
N ILE A 313 25.23 0.74 -22.63
CA ILE A 313 25.61 0.08 -21.37
C ILE A 313 24.86 -1.25 -21.15
N TYR A 314 24.01 -1.65 -22.08
CA TYR A 314 23.13 -2.80 -21.88
C TYR A 314 23.90 -4.07 -21.49
N GLU A 315 24.91 -4.45 -22.28
CA GLU A 315 25.65 -5.70 -22.03
C GLU A 315 26.42 -5.68 -20.70
N PRO A 316 27.28 -4.69 -20.40
CA PRO A 316 28.04 -4.68 -19.15
C PRO A 316 27.16 -4.46 -17.92
N PHE A 317 26.07 -3.69 -18.02
CA PHE A 317 25.14 -3.48 -16.91
C PHE A 317 24.33 -4.75 -16.62
N MET A 318 23.78 -5.39 -17.65
CA MET A 318 23.00 -6.62 -17.50
C MET A 318 23.85 -7.79 -17.01
N ALA A 319 25.13 -7.88 -17.36
CA ALA A 319 26.01 -8.90 -16.79
C ALA A 319 26.06 -8.81 -15.26
N ARG A 320 26.23 -7.61 -14.69
CA ARG A 320 26.21 -7.38 -13.24
C ARG A 320 24.84 -7.66 -12.62
N VAL A 321 23.76 -7.26 -13.31
CA VAL A 321 22.39 -7.56 -12.87
C VAL A 321 22.18 -9.08 -12.77
N MET A 322 22.60 -9.83 -13.77
CA MET A 322 22.47 -11.30 -13.77
C MET A 322 23.25 -11.96 -12.64
N GLU A 323 24.48 -11.48 -12.35
CA GLU A 323 25.26 -11.96 -11.20
C GLU A 323 24.54 -11.67 -9.87
N LYS A 324 23.95 -10.47 -9.71
CA LYS A 324 23.21 -10.09 -8.51
C LYS A 324 21.93 -10.94 -8.34
N VAL A 325 21.19 -11.17 -9.44
CA VAL A 325 19.97 -12.01 -9.42
C VAL A 325 20.29 -13.45 -9.07
N ALA A 326 21.43 -13.99 -9.55
CA ALA A 326 21.87 -15.35 -9.22
C ALA A 326 22.15 -15.54 -7.70
N GLN A 327 22.44 -14.46 -6.96
CA GLN A 327 22.69 -14.48 -5.52
C GLN A 327 21.41 -14.41 -4.68
N ILE A 328 20.24 -14.19 -5.30
CA ILE A 328 18.97 -14.08 -4.58
C ILE A 328 18.60 -15.42 -3.94
N ARG A 329 18.51 -15.41 -2.62
CA ARG A 329 18.07 -16.57 -1.82
C ARG A 329 16.55 -16.59 -1.70
N ARG A 330 15.97 -17.68 -2.15
CA ARG A 330 14.54 -18.00 -2.05
C ARG A 330 14.35 -19.09 -0.99
N GLY A 331 13.28 -18.99 -0.22
CA GLY A 331 13.08 -20.01 0.82
C GLY A 331 12.02 -19.61 1.85
N ASP A 332 12.18 -20.17 3.02
CA ASP A 332 11.35 -19.88 4.17
C ASP A 332 11.39 -18.39 4.52
N PRO A 333 10.26 -17.66 4.47
CA PRO A 333 10.25 -16.23 4.75
C PRO A 333 10.64 -15.89 6.19
N LEU A 334 10.56 -16.84 7.12
CA LEU A 334 10.98 -16.66 8.51
C LEU A 334 12.49 -16.88 8.74
N ASP A 335 13.25 -17.18 7.68
CA ASP A 335 14.71 -17.11 7.70
C ASP A 335 15.17 -15.70 7.30
N THR A 336 15.95 -15.03 8.16
CA THR A 336 16.45 -13.65 7.91
C THR A 336 17.35 -13.56 6.69
N ASP A 337 17.86 -14.69 6.19
CA ASP A 337 18.67 -14.75 4.98
C ASP A 337 17.84 -14.88 3.71
N THR A 338 16.58 -15.22 3.80
CA THR A 338 15.65 -15.27 2.65
C THR A 338 15.44 -13.87 2.09
N MET A 339 15.60 -13.72 0.78
CA MET A 339 15.43 -12.46 0.04
C MET A 339 14.10 -12.39 -0.70
N ILE A 340 13.56 -13.54 -1.13
CA ILE A 340 12.25 -13.64 -1.77
C ILE A 340 11.50 -14.81 -1.13
N GLY A 341 10.29 -14.54 -0.66
CA GLY A 341 9.37 -15.49 -0.07
C GLY A 341 8.35 -16.06 -1.07
N ALA A 342 7.19 -16.46 -0.54
CA ALA A 342 6.07 -16.98 -1.33
C ALA A 342 5.18 -15.85 -1.85
N GLN A 343 4.52 -16.05 -2.99
CA GLN A 343 3.44 -15.18 -3.47
C GLN A 343 2.23 -15.30 -2.54
N ALA A 344 1.52 -14.22 -2.31
CA ALA A 344 0.50 -14.13 -1.27
C ALA A 344 -0.70 -15.09 -1.43
N SER A 345 -0.93 -15.66 -2.61
CA SER A 345 -2.02 -16.59 -2.85
C SER A 345 -1.82 -17.47 -4.09
N ARG A 346 -2.56 -18.57 -4.16
CA ARG A 346 -2.61 -19.43 -5.36
C ARG A 346 -3.08 -18.65 -6.58
N GLN A 347 -4.09 -17.80 -6.43
CA GLN A 347 -4.60 -17.00 -7.54
C GLN A 347 -3.52 -16.08 -8.11
N GLN A 348 -2.74 -15.43 -7.24
CA GLN A 348 -1.66 -14.54 -7.66
C GLN A 348 -0.51 -15.30 -8.29
N PHE A 349 -0.13 -16.45 -7.73
CA PHE A 349 0.86 -17.35 -8.29
C PHE A 349 0.51 -17.77 -9.72
N ASP A 350 -0.71 -18.27 -9.95
CA ASP A 350 -1.19 -18.70 -11.27
C ASP A 350 -1.24 -17.51 -12.26
N LYS A 351 -1.67 -16.32 -11.80
CA LYS A 351 -1.65 -15.10 -12.60
C LYS A 351 -0.24 -14.76 -13.09
N ILE A 352 0.75 -14.77 -12.22
CA ILE A 352 2.13 -14.43 -12.58
C ILE A 352 2.68 -15.40 -13.62
N LEU A 353 2.48 -16.70 -13.42
CA LEU A 353 2.90 -17.72 -14.40
C LEU A 353 2.21 -17.52 -15.75
N SER A 354 0.95 -17.12 -15.78
CA SER A 354 0.25 -16.81 -17.04
C SER A 354 0.88 -15.62 -17.78
N TYR A 355 1.33 -14.57 -17.07
CA TYR A 355 2.02 -13.44 -17.70
C TYR A 355 3.41 -13.81 -18.25
N ILE A 356 4.12 -14.71 -17.58
CA ILE A 356 5.38 -15.26 -18.10
C ILE A 356 5.12 -16.04 -19.40
N GLN A 357 4.05 -16.83 -19.45
CA GLN A 357 3.67 -17.57 -20.65
C GLN A 357 3.24 -16.63 -21.79
N ILE A 358 2.43 -15.60 -21.50
CA ILE A 358 2.07 -14.55 -22.46
C ILE A 358 3.32 -13.88 -23.05
N ALA A 359 4.31 -13.57 -22.21
CA ALA A 359 5.55 -12.96 -22.70
C ALA A 359 6.31 -13.89 -23.68
N ARG A 360 6.36 -15.21 -23.42
CA ARG A 360 6.94 -16.18 -24.34
C ARG A 360 6.21 -16.22 -25.69
N GLU A 361 4.88 -16.22 -25.65
CA GLU A 361 4.02 -16.27 -26.84
C GLU A 361 4.14 -14.99 -27.70
N GLU A 362 4.41 -13.83 -27.07
CA GLU A 362 4.66 -12.57 -27.75
C GLU A 362 6.11 -12.42 -28.24
N GLY A 363 6.97 -13.44 -28.05
CA GLY A 363 8.36 -13.46 -28.50
C GLY A 363 9.35 -12.82 -27.52
N GLY A 364 8.98 -12.64 -26.27
CA GLY A 364 9.87 -12.20 -25.20
C GLY A 364 10.91 -13.27 -24.87
N GLN A 365 12.17 -12.82 -24.73
CA GLN A 365 13.28 -13.68 -24.35
C GLN A 365 13.40 -13.75 -22.83
N ILE A 366 13.20 -14.92 -22.24
CA ILE A 366 13.46 -15.14 -20.82
C ILE A 366 14.98 -15.16 -20.60
N LEU A 367 15.50 -14.17 -19.88
CA LEU A 367 16.92 -14.07 -19.55
C LEU A 367 17.28 -14.94 -18.34
N THR A 368 16.38 -15.00 -17.35
CA THR A 368 16.50 -15.85 -16.17
C THR A 368 15.12 -16.11 -15.56
N GLY A 369 14.98 -17.18 -14.77
CA GLY A 369 13.73 -17.55 -14.11
C GLY A 369 12.69 -18.11 -15.07
N GLY A 370 11.47 -17.64 -14.94
CA GLY A 370 10.35 -17.99 -15.85
C GLY A 370 9.53 -19.17 -15.40
N GLU A 371 9.73 -19.68 -14.19
CA GLU A 371 9.08 -20.91 -13.71
C GLU A 371 8.80 -20.82 -12.19
N ARG A 372 8.03 -21.80 -11.70
CA ARG A 372 7.94 -22.08 -10.27
C ARG A 372 9.34 -22.30 -9.69
N ALA A 373 9.60 -21.76 -8.51
CA ALA A 373 10.86 -22.04 -7.81
C ALA A 373 10.79 -23.37 -7.07
N ALA A 374 11.80 -24.20 -7.23
CA ALA A 374 12.01 -25.35 -6.36
C ALA A 374 12.56 -24.87 -5.02
N ILE A 375 11.90 -25.27 -3.95
CA ILE A 375 12.24 -24.94 -2.57
C ILE A 375 12.39 -26.25 -1.76
N ALA A 376 12.72 -26.15 -0.47
CA ALA A 376 12.81 -27.34 0.38
C ALA A 376 11.47 -28.10 0.43
N PRO A 377 11.49 -29.46 0.51
CA PRO A 377 10.27 -30.28 0.46
C PRO A 377 9.18 -29.88 1.46
N ALA A 378 9.56 -29.36 2.64
CA ALA A 378 8.61 -28.87 3.64
C ALA A 378 7.79 -27.64 3.19
N LEU A 379 8.23 -26.92 2.16
CA LEU A 379 7.60 -25.72 1.62
C LEU A 379 7.02 -25.96 0.21
N ASP A 380 6.99 -27.21 -0.26
CA ASP A 380 6.61 -27.53 -1.65
C ASP A 380 5.14 -27.25 -1.97
N ASN A 381 4.28 -27.11 -0.97
CA ASN A 381 2.90 -26.65 -1.15
C ASN A 381 2.76 -25.11 -1.24
N GLY A 382 3.84 -24.36 -0.98
CA GLY A 382 3.85 -22.91 -1.06
C GLY A 382 3.93 -22.37 -2.49
N PHE A 383 3.76 -21.06 -2.62
CA PHE A 383 3.61 -20.38 -3.91
C PHE A 383 4.87 -19.62 -4.32
N TYR A 384 5.95 -20.31 -4.63
CA TYR A 384 7.25 -19.70 -4.94
C TYR A 384 7.49 -19.60 -6.43
N ILE A 385 7.91 -18.42 -6.91
CA ILE A 385 8.27 -18.13 -8.30
C ILE A 385 9.74 -17.68 -8.36
N GLN A 386 10.43 -18.05 -9.43
CA GLN A 386 11.79 -17.62 -9.68
C GLN A 386 11.80 -16.12 -10.06
N PRO A 387 12.77 -15.32 -9.57
CA PRO A 387 13.02 -13.99 -10.11
C PRO A 387 13.20 -14.07 -11.62
N THR A 388 12.38 -13.32 -12.35
CA THR A 388 12.27 -13.47 -13.81
C THR A 388 12.59 -12.15 -14.50
N LEU A 389 13.56 -12.19 -15.42
CA LEU A 389 13.89 -11.09 -16.32
C LEU A 389 13.49 -11.48 -17.74
N ILE A 390 12.79 -10.59 -18.44
CA ILE A 390 12.27 -10.81 -19.79
C ILE A 390 12.75 -9.68 -20.69
N LYS A 391 13.63 -9.96 -21.66
CA LYS A 391 13.97 -9.00 -22.71
C LYS A 391 12.86 -8.95 -23.75
N GLY A 392 12.36 -7.77 -24.05
CA GLY A 392 11.25 -7.62 -24.98
C GLY A 392 10.99 -6.18 -25.41
N ARG A 393 9.87 -5.97 -26.09
CA ARG A 393 9.42 -4.66 -26.57
C ARG A 393 8.39 -4.06 -25.63
N ASN A 394 8.32 -2.72 -25.58
CA ASN A 394 7.38 -2.03 -24.69
C ASN A 394 5.89 -2.25 -25.03
N ASP A 395 5.57 -2.65 -26.28
CA ASP A 395 4.20 -2.92 -26.73
C ASP A 395 3.65 -4.29 -26.29
N MET A 396 4.48 -5.17 -25.77
CA MET A 396 4.06 -6.49 -25.26
C MET A 396 3.14 -6.33 -24.05
N ARG A 397 2.16 -7.21 -23.89
CA ARG A 397 1.26 -7.22 -22.74
C ARG A 397 1.99 -7.33 -21.41
N SER A 398 3.04 -8.13 -21.37
CA SER A 398 3.90 -8.28 -20.18
C SER A 398 4.64 -6.99 -19.79
N PHE A 399 4.77 -5.99 -20.71
CA PHE A 399 5.32 -4.67 -20.47
C PHE A 399 4.24 -3.60 -20.23
N GLN A 400 3.00 -3.84 -20.63
CA GLN A 400 1.89 -2.90 -20.51
C GLN A 400 0.92 -3.23 -19.36
N GLU A 401 0.75 -4.51 -19.06
CA GLU A 401 -0.18 -4.99 -18.04
C GLU A 401 0.57 -5.37 -16.74
N GLU A 402 -0.10 -5.19 -15.62
CA GLU A 402 0.45 -5.46 -14.30
C GLU A 402 0.40 -6.95 -13.95
N SER A 403 1.56 -7.62 -13.96
CA SER A 403 1.71 -9.01 -13.48
C SER A 403 1.64 -9.12 -11.96
N PHE A 404 2.17 -8.10 -11.26
CA PHE A 404 2.22 -7.98 -9.79
C PHE A 404 2.97 -9.15 -9.14
N GLY A 405 4.20 -9.38 -9.58
CA GLY A 405 5.06 -10.47 -9.11
C GLY A 405 6.52 -10.26 -9.52
N PRO A 406 7.41 -11.24 -9.27
CA PRO A 406 8.84 -11.10 -9.49
C PRO A 406 9.21 -11.22 -10.98
N VAL A 407 8.62 -10.36 -11.80
CA VAL A 407 8.79 -10.34 -13.26
C VAL A 407 9.10 -8.92 -13.72
N ILE A 408 10.28 -8.73 -14.29
CA ILE A 408 10.76 -7.45 -14.81
C ILE A 408 10.98 -7.57 -16.30
N GLY A 409 10.33 -6.69 -17.08
CA GLY A 409 10.60 -6.51 -18.50
C GLY A 409 11.82 -5.62 -18.72
N VAL A 410 12.72 -6.01 -19.59
CA VAL A 410 13.94 -5.27 -19.93
C VAL A 410 13.89 -4.85 -21.38
N THR A 411 14.06 -3.55 -21.65
CA THR A 411 14.15 -2.99 -23.00
C THR A 411 15.25 -1.94 -23.06
N THR A 412 15.67 -1.56 -24.27
CA THR A 412 16.71 -0.55 -24.47
C THR A 412 16.14 0.75 -25.02
N PHE A 413 16.89 1.84 -24.88
CA PHE A 413 16.64 3.13 -25.50
C PHE A 413 17.95 3.79 -25.93
N LYS A 414 17.90 4.79 -26.82
CA LYS A 414 19.06 5.43 -27.44
C LYS A 414 19.36 6.81 -26.87
N ASP A 415 18.35 7.56 -26.47
CA ASP A 415 18.47 8.93 -26.00
C ASP A 415 17.38 9.32 -25.01
N GLU A 416 17.48 10.53 -24.43
CA GLU A 416 16.56 11.07 -23.46
C GLU A 416 15.11 11.12 -23.98
N ALA A 417 14.90 11.47 -25.24
CA ALA A 417 13.58 11.63 -25.83
C ALA A 417 12.87 10.28 -25.98
N GLU A 418 13.59 9.25 -26.44
CA GLU A 418 13.08 7.89 -26.54
C GLU A 418 12.81 7.29 -25.17
N ALA A 419 13.71 7.47 -24.19
CA ALA A 419 13.51 7.02 -22.82
C ALA A 419 12.23 7.61 -22.21
N LEU A 420 12.01 8.91 -22.40
CA LEU A 420 10.82 9.59 -21.90
C LEU A 420 9.54 9.10 -22.61
N THR A 421 9.62 8.85 -23.91
CA THR A 421 8.51 8.31 -24.69
C THR A 421 8.10 6.94 -24.17
N ILE A 422 9.03 6.00 -24.08
CA ILE A 422 8.81 4.64 -23.57
C ILE A 422 8.30 4.67 -22.13
N ALA A 423 8.88 5.52 -21.27
CA ALA A 423 8.48 5.65 -19.89
C ALA A 423 6.99 6.04 -19.75
N ASN A 424 6.55 6.97 -20.59
CA ASN A 424 5.18 7.51 -20.57
C ASN A 424 4.15 6.69 -21.37
N GLU A 425 4.60 5.79 -22.24
CA GLU A 425 3.76 4.93 -23.09
C GLU A 425 3.21 3.75 -22.28
N THR A 426 2.33 4.05 -21.36
CA THR A 426 1.56 3.13 -20.52
C THR A 426 0.31 3.83 -20.03
N GLN A 427 -0.73 3.05 -19.72
CA GLN A 427 -1.95 3.58 -19.08
C GLN A 427 -1.71 3.96 -17.60
N PHE A 428 -0.63 3.51 -16.99
CA PHE A 428 -0.29 3.73 -15.60
C PHE A 428 0.61 4.95 -15.39
N GLY A 429 0.70 5.41 -14.16
CA GLY A 429 1.54 6.52 -13.75
C GLY A 429 1.74 6.59 -12.24
N LEU A 430 2.09 5.46 -11.60
CA LEU A 430 2.26 5.43 -10.13
C LEU A 430 3.65 5.85 -9.73
N GLY A 431 4.68 5.11 -10.15
CA GLY A 431 6.06 5.36 -9.82
C GLY A 431 6.99 5.35 -11.04
N ALA A 432 8.19 5.87 -10.87
CA ALA A 432 9.29 5.76 -11.83
C ALA A 432 10.65 5.92 -11.12
N GLY A 433 11.70 5.31 -11.66
CA GLY A 433 13.08 5.51 -11.26
C GLY A 433 13.93 6.10 -12.40
N VAL A 434 14.87 6.96 -12.04
CA VAL A 434 15.85 7.54 -12.97
C VAL A 434 17.24 7.41 -12.36
N TRP A 435 18.14 6.78 -13.08
CA TRP A 435 19.52 6.54 -12.68
C TRP A 435 20.47 7.27 -13.64
N THR A 436 21.14 8.29 -13.13
CA THR A 436 22.08 9.14 -13.86
C THR A 436 22.93 9.94 -12.88
N ARG A 437 24.11 10.34 -13.28
CA ARG A 437 24.99 11.25 -12.54
C ARG A 437 24.80 12.72 -12.96
N ASP A 438 24.07 12.96 -14.07
CA ASP A 438 23.72 14.31 -14.52
C ASP A 438 22.43 14.80 -13.81
N THR A 439 22.59 15.75 -12.91
CA THR A 439 21.48 16.36 -12.16
C THR A 439 20.48 17.10 -13.05
N ASN A 440 20.95 17.69 -14.18
CA ASN A 440 20.05 18.37 -15.13
C ASN A 440 19.18 17.36 -15.88
N LEU A 441 19.77 16.25 -16.31
CA LEU A 441 19.06 15.14 -16.94
C LEU A 441 18.04 14.53 -15.94
N ALA A 442 18.48 14.26 -14.71
CA ALA A 442 17.60 13.76 -13.64
C ALA A 442 16.38 14.67 -13.43
N TYR A 443 16.59 16.00 -13.38
CA TYR A 443 15.51 16.97 -13.21
C TYR A 443 14.56 16.98 -14.41
N ARG A 444 15.08 17.02 -15.66
CA ARG A 444 14.24 17.01 -16.87
C ARG A 444 13.41 15.74 -16.96
N MET A 445 14.02 14.57 -16.74
CA MET A 445 13.32 13.30 -16.72
C MET A 445 12.27 13.25 -15.62
N GLY A 446 12.61 13.66 -14.39
CA GLY A 446 11.69 13.71 -13.27
C GLY A 446 10.47 14.60 -13.53
N ARG A 447 10.66 15.71 -14.27
CA ARG A 447 9.57 16.62 -14.67
C ARG A 447 8.76 16.10 -15.86
N GLY A 448 9.40 15.36 -16.77
CA GLY A 448 8.78 14.85 -18.01
C GLY A 448 8.00 13.55 -17.82
N ILE A 449 8.39 12.71 -16.86
CA ILE A 449 7.70 11.45 -16.56
C ILE A 449 6.34 11.71 -15.92
N LYS A 450 5.30 11.09 -16.47
CA LYS A 450 3.91 11.21 -16.01
C LYS A 450 3.60 10.15 -14.93
N ALA A 451 4.25 10.29 -13.79
CA ALA A 451 4.04 9.46 -12.59
C ALA A 451 3.91 10.34 -11.34
N GLY A 452 3.20 9.84 -10.35
CA GLY A 452 2.97 10.59 -9.13
C GLY A 452 4.18 10.61 -8.19
N ARG A 453 5.04 9.59 -8.27
CA ARG A 453 6.31 9.52 -7.55
C ARG A 453 7.44 9.20 -8.54
N VAL A 454 8.49 10.03 -8.53
CA VAL A 454 9.72 9.75 -9.28
C VAL A 454 10.90 9.75 -8.30
N TRP A 455 11.67 8.68 -8.32
CA TRP A 455 12.92 8.54 -7.57
C TRP A 455 14.11 8.80 -8.46
N THR A 456 15.12 9.46 -7.96
CA THR A 456 16.41 9.62 -8.64
C THR A 456 17.50 8.96 -7.81
N ASN A 457 18.26 8.06 -8.44
CA ASN A 457 19.37 7.32 -7.81
C ASN A 457 18.99 6.59 -6.50
N CYS A 458 17.73 6.23 -6.36
CA CYS A 458 17.15 5.40 -5.29
C CYS A 458 15.84 4.81 -5.77
N TYR A 459 15.29 3.85 -5.02
CA TYR A 459 13.93 3.31 -5.24
C TYR A 459 13.34 2.82 -3.91
N HIS A 460 12.01 2.64 -3.83
CA HIS A 460 11.30 2.13 -2.64
C HIS A 460 11.53 2.94 -1.35
N VAL A 461 11.74 4.25 -1.46
CA VAL A 461 11.82 5.15 -0.30
C VAL A 461 10.46 5.82 -0.11
N TYR A 462 9.79 5.57 1.03
CA TYR A 462 8.41 6.01 1.31
C TYR A 462 8.32 6.84 2.60
N PRO A 463 8.92 8.03 2.67
CA PRO A 463 8.82 8.86 3.88
C PRO A 463 7.39 9.37 4.06
N ALA A 464 6.88 9.31 5.28
CA ALA A 464 5.51 9.68 5.62
C ALA A 464 5.15 11.14 5.26
N HIS A 465 6.15 12.02 5.20
CA HIS A 465 5.99 13.45 4.88
C HIS A 465 6.09 13.78 3.38
N ALA A 466 6.23 12.80 2.51
CA ALA A 466 6.28 13.01 1.06
C ALA A 466 5.03 12.41 0.39
N ALA A 467 4.30 13.21 -0.38
CA ALA A 467 3.05 12.81 -1.00
C ALA A 467 3.22 11.61 -1.95
N PHE A 468 2.32 10.64 -1.85
CA PHE A 468 2.28 9.44 -2.66
C PHE A 468 0.94 9.33 -3.38
N GLY A 469 0.94 8.87 -4.63
CA GLY A 469 -0.28 8.62 -5.39
C GLY A 469 -0.06 8.62 -6.88
N GLY A 470 -1.03 8.08 -7.61
CA GLY A 470 -0.94 7.84 -9.04
C GLY A 470 -1.34 9.03 -9.93
N TYR A 471 -0.81 8.99 -11.15
CA TYR A 471 -1.32 9.70 -12.33
C TYR A 471 -2.11 8.70 -13.18
N LYS A 472 -2.82 9.18 -14.19
CA LYS A 472 -3.54 8.34 -15.17
C LYS A 472 -4.45 7.31 -14.47
N GLN A 473 -4.32 6.01 -14.81
CA GLN A 473 -5.15 4.96 -14.24
C GLN A 473 -4.55 4.31 -12.96
N SER A 474 -3.50 4.93 -12.40
CA SER A 474 -2.89 4.45 -11.15
C SER A 474 -3.50 5.05 -9.89
N GLY A 475 -4.44 5.97 -9.99
CA GLY A 475 -5.14 6.44 -8.81
C GLY A 475 -5.67 7.87 -8.89
N VAL A 476 -6.44 8.22 -7.85
CA VAL A 476 -7.00 9.56 -7.62
C VAL A 476 -6.79 9.93 -6.17
N GLY A 477 -6.28 11.13 -5.92
CA GLY A 477 -5.92 11.60 -4.59
C GLY A 477 -4.45 11.34 -4.23
N ARG A 478 -4.12 11.54 -2.96
CA ARG A 478 -2.78 11.29 -2.41
C ARG A 478 -2.88 10.62 -1.06
N GLU A 479 -2.00 9.65 -0.86
CA GLU A 479 -1.71 9.05 0.44
C GLU A 479 -0.46 9.71 1.03
N THR A 480 -0.21 9.50 2.32
CA THR A 480 0.91 10.11 3.05
C THR A 480 0.87 11.64 3.00
N HIS A 481 1.89 12.33 3.55
CA HIS A 481 1.93 13.80 3.56
C HIS A 481 0.65 14.43 4.18
N LYS A 482 0.66 15.72 4.47
CA LYS A 482 -0.52 16.44 4.95
C LYS A 482 -1.74 16.36 4.01
N MET A 483 -1.50 16.10 2.72
CA MET A 483 -2.57 15.91 1.72
C MET A 483 -3.50 14.76 2.06
N ALA A 484 -2.98 13.69 2.69
CA ALA A 484 -3.82 12.61 3.16
C ALA A 484 -4.71 13.03 4.34
N LEU A 485 -4.19 13.86 5.27
CA LEU A 485 -5.00 14.44 6.35
C LEU A 485 -6.11 15.34 5.78
N ASP A 486 -5.77 16.22 4.83
CA ASP A 486 -6.73 17.10 4.15
C ASP A 486 -7.84 16.29 3.45
N ALA A 487 -7.50 15.12 2.87
CA ALA A 487 -8.47 14.26 2.19
C ALA A 487 -9.48 13.55 3.13
N TYR A 488 -9.26 13.59 4.44
CA TYR A 488 -10.18 13.08 5.48
C TYR A 488 -10.92 14.20 6.22
N GLN A 489 -10.87 15.41 5.70
CA GLN A 489 -11.51 16.59 6.28
C GLN A 489 -12.33 17.32 5.22
N GLN A 490 -13.21 18.19 5.70
CA GLN A 490 -13.92 19.17 4.89
C GLN A 490 -13.72 20.56 5.47
N THR A 491 -13.63 21.57 4.60
CA THR A 491 -13.46 22.95 5.03
C THR A 491 -14.81 23.62 5.20
N LYS A 492 -15.07 24.13 6.39
CA LYS A 492 -16.19 25.02 6.65
C LYS A 492 -15.73 26.47 6.60
N ASN A 493 -16.39 27.26 5.78
CA ASN A 493 -16.26 28.73 5.86
C ASN A 493 -17.35 29.29 6.77
N LEU A 494 -16.94 30.08 7.75
CA LEU A 494 -17.82 30.83 8.63
C LEU A 494 -17.57 32.32 8.39
N LEU A 495 -18.57 33.03 7.85
CA LEU A 495 -18.55 34.47 7.73
C LEU A 495 -19.22 35.09 8.95
N VAL A 496 -18.53 36.01 9.62
CA VAL A 496 -19.05 36.72 10.78
C VAL A 496 -18.98 38.22 10.48
N SER A 497 -20.14 38.87 10.45
CA SER A 497 -20.22 40.31 10.38
C SER A 497 -20.40 40.89 11.78
N TYR A 498 -19.54 41.83 12.12
CA TYR A 498 -19.61 42.63 13.36
C TYR A 498 -20.30 43.98 13.13
N GLY A 499 -20.62 44.30 11.87
CA GLY A 499 -21.35 45.50 11.51
C GLY A 499 -22.83 45.44 11.93
N THR A 500 -23.36 46.55 12.36
CA THR A 500 -24.76 46.68 12.81
C THR A 500 -25.67 47.36 11.77
N ALA A 501 -25.09 47.92 10.72
CA ALA A 501 -25.84 48.58 9.67
C ALA A 501 -26.53 47.59 8.75
N PRO A 502 -27.79 47.82 8.33
CA PRO A 502 -28.46 47.02 7.34
C PRO A 502 -27.79 47.19 5.95
N LEU A 503 -27.83 46.16 5.12
CA LEU A 503 -27.29 46.18 3.75
C LEU A 503 -28.06 47.17 2.82
N GLY A 504 -29.27 47.56 3.19
CA GLY A 504 -30.09 48.50 2.40
C GLY A 504 -30.60 47.96 1.06
N LEU A 505 -30.71 46.62 0.93
CA LEU A 505 -31.19 45.99 -0.30
C LEU A 505 -32.71 45.85 -0.34
N PHE A 506 -33.39 46.00 0.78
CA PHE A 506 -34.87 45.89 0.90
C PHE A 506 -35.46 47.03 1.72
#